data_7fa7ca2dc8f5f249fc0c67c2a3fbda88
#
_entry.id   7fa7ca2dc8f5f249fc0c67c2a3fbda88
#
_cell.length_a   1.000
_cell.length_b   1.000
_cell.length_c   1.000
_cell.angle_alpha   90.00
_cell.angle_beta   90.00
_cell.angle_gamma   90.00
#
_symmetry.space_group_name_H-M   'P 1'
#
loop_
_entity.id
_entity.type
_entity.pdbx_description
1 polymer ?
#
loop_
_entity_poly.entity_id
_entity_poly.type
_entity_poly.pdbx_seq_one_letter_code
_entity_poly.pdbx_strand_id
1 'polypeptide(L)'
;RTFSQKMVPSRRLSKLCLSCHDGTVAVDSFGGRTGTTLLTGGDSVGTALNNDHPIGFTYNTALATADGSLHDPNTKTVTIGSGAQTKTGTIAATMLYSGKLECSSCHDVHNTFTAGSGGLLKVSDTGSAICLACHNK
;
A
#
# COMPACT_ATOMS: atom_id res chain seq x y z
N ARG A 1 -12.28 1.97 20.72
CA ARG A 1 -12.13 0.56 20.32
C ARG A 1 -10.70 0.39 19.82
N THR A 2 -9.88 -0.27 20.63
CA THR A 2 -8.49 -0.59 20.29
C THR A 2 -8.51 -1.72 19.27
N PHE A 3 -8.41 -1.38 17.99
CA PHE A 3 -8.12 -2.37 16.96
C PHE A 3 -6.64 -2.76 17.09
N SER A 4 -6.36 -3.76 17.94
CA SER A 4 -5.11 -4.49 17.85
C SER A 4 -5.17 -5.40 16.63
N GLN A 5 -5.07 -4.84 15.45
CA GLN A 5 -4.85 -5.62 14.25
C GLN A 5 -3.39 -6.10 14.29
N LYS A 6 -3.22 -7.28 14.86
CA LYS A 6 -2.02 -8.08 14.68
C LYS A 6 -1.75 -8.14 13.18
N MET A 7 -0.68 -7.49 12.73
CA MET A 7 -0.27 -7.61 11.33
C MET A 7 -0.17 -9.09 10.97
N VAL A 8 -1.13 -9.57 10.19
CA VAL A 8 -1.04 -10.90 9.62
C VAL A 8 0.16 -10.87 8.68
N PRO A 9 1.15 -11.77 8.82
CA PRO A 9 2.30 -11.76 7.93
C PRO A 9 1.79 -11.82 6.49
N SER A 10 1.93 -10.73 5.77
CA SER A 10 1.62 -10.66 4.36
C SER A 10 2.42 -11.75 3.65
N ARG A 11 1.74 -12.70 3.06
CA ARG A 11 2.43 -13.91 2.57
C ARG A 11 3.18 -13.67 1.26
N ARG A 12 3.05 -12.52 0.58
CA ARG A 12 3.57 -12.40 -0.78
C ARG A 12 4.20 -11.07 -1.15
N LEU A 13 3.43 -10.00 -1.38
CA LEU A 13 3.96 -8.79 -2.00
C LEU A 13 4.64 -7.83 -1.01
N SER A 14 3.99 -7.49 0.07
CA SER A 14 4.57 -6.53 1.05
C SER A 14 5.85 -7.03 1.69
N LYS A 15 6.05 -8.36 1.81
CA LYS A 15 7.33 -8.93 2.30
C LYS A 15 8.50 -8.65 1.37
N LEU A 16 8.27 -8.61 0.06
CA LEU A 16 9.31 -8.24 -0.90
C LEU A 16 9.71 -6.78 -0.72
N CYS A 17 8.75 -5.90 -0.49
CA CYS A 17 9.01 -4.49 -0.21
C CYS A 17 9.77 -4.33 1.11
N LEU A 18 9.27 -4.97 2.17
CA LEU A 18 9.85 -4.90 3.51
C LEU A 18 11.26 -5.48 3.59
N SER A 19 11.64 -6.42 2.70
CA SER A 19 13.00 -6.97 2.71
C SER A 19 14.09 -5.89 2.58
N CYS A 20 13.77 -4.76 1.95
CA CYS A 20 14.68 -3.60 1.86
C CYS A 20 14.14 -2.40 2.65
N HIS A 21 12.82 -2.13 2.57
CA HIS A 21 12.20 -0.95 3.19
C HIS A 21 12.05 -1.05 4.71
N ASP A 22 12.29 -2.20 5.33
CA ASP A 22 12.45 -2.29 6.79
C ASP A 22 13.85 -1.86 7.28
N GLY A 23 14.77 -1.55 6.36
CA GLY A 23 16.12 -1.10 6.66
C GLY A 23 17.09 -2.20 7.09
N THR A 24 16.74 -3.48 6.95
CA THR A 24 17.57 -4.61 7.43
C THR A 24 18.43 -5.23 6.35
N VAL A 25 18.04 -5.13 5.07
CA VAL A 25 18.81 -5.66 3.94
C VAL A 25 19.23 -4.52 3.03
N ALA A 26 20.52 -4.47 2.71
CA ALA A 26 21.07 -3.48 1.80
C ALA A 26 20.56 -3.71 0.37
N VAL A 27 20.16 -2.62 -0.31
CA VAL A 27 19.59 -2.67 -1.68
C VAL A 27 20.59 -3.13 -2.73
N ASP A 28 21.88 -3.05 -2.43
CA ASP A 28 23.00 -3.52 -3.25
C ASP A 28 23.46 -4.95 -2.89
N SER A 29 22.70 -5.67 -2.06
CA SER A 29 22.94 -7.10 -1.73
C SER A 29 22.34 -8.00 -2.80
N PHE A 30 23.06 -8.23 -3.89
CA PHE A 30 22.64 -9.14 -4.97
C PHE A 30 23.84 -9.78 -5.66
N GLY A 31 23.59 -10.82 -6.46
CA GLY A 31 24.63 -11.52 -7.22
C GLY A 31 25.70 -12.19 -6.35
N GLY A 32 25.33 -12.66 -5.14
CA GLY A 32 26.26 -13.29 -4.20
C GLY A 32 27.16 -12.29 -3.45
N ARG A 33 26.89 -10.99 -3.52
CA ARG A 33 27.59 -9.95 -2.78
C ARG A 33 26.79 -9.48 -1.59
N THR A 34 27.49 -9.17 -0.48
CA THR A 34 26.91 -8.45 0.65
C THR A 34 27.04 -6.96 0.38
N GLY A 35 25.91 -6.27 0.31
CA GLY A 35 25.85 -4.82 0.17
C GLY A 35 25.95 -4.09 1.50
N THR A 36 26.07 -2.77 1.43
CA THR A 36 26.17 -1.89 2.61
C THR A 36 25.16 -0.72 2.55
N THR A 37 24.44 -0.56 1.44
CA THR A 37 23.50 0.55 1.23
C THR A 37 22.13 0.18 1.81
N LEU A 38 21.87 0.55 3.05
CA LEU A 38 20.57 0.38 3.70
C LEU A 38 19.66 1.57 3.39
N LEU A 39 18.36 1.32 3.22
CA LEU A 39 17.38 2.38 3.16
C LEU A 39 17.20 3.04 4.54
N THR A 40 17.14 4.37 4.57
CA THR A 40 17.03 5.16 5.79
C THR A 40 16.08 6.34 5.58
N GLY A 41 15.70 7.03 6.67
CA GLY A 41 14.82 8.19 6.60
C GLY A 41 13.44 7.85 6.01
N GLY A 42 12.94 8.70 5.12
CA GLY A 42 11.62 8.54 4.49
C GLY A 42 11.47 7.31 3.59
N ASP A 43 12.56 6.68 3.19
CA ASP A 43 12.54 5.48 2.36
C ASP A 43 12.51 4.19 3.19
N SER A 44 12.65 4.27 4.51
CA SER A 44 12.56 3.15 5.43
C SER A 44 11.36 3.27 6.35
N VAL A 45 10.52 2.24 6.39
CA VAL A 45 9.42 2.13 7.36
C VAL A 45 9.88 1.50 8.68
N GLY A 46 11.12 0.97 8.72
CA GLY A 46 11.66 0.29 9.89
C GLY A 46 11.02 -1.07 10.16
N THR A 47 11.41 -1.66 11.29
CA THR A 47 10.91 -2.98 11.72
C THR A 47 9.70 -2.90 12.65
N ALA A 48 9.42 -1.74 13.23
CA ALA A 48 8.33 -1.50 14.18
C ALA A 48 7.09 -0.97 13.44
N LEU A 49 6.35 -1.84 12.75
CA LEU A 49 5.23 -1.47 11.87
C LEU A 49 3.92 -1.19 12.61
N ASN A 50 3.93 -1.04 13.92
CA ASN A 50 2.73 -0.83 14.73
C ASN A 50 2.15 0.59 14.65
N ASN A 51 2.89 1.52 14.08
CA ASN A 51 2.52 2.91 13.84
C ASN A 51 2.23 3.20 12.35
N ASP A 52 2.38 2.19 11.48
CA ASP A 52 2.10 2.31 10.05
C ASP A 52 0.68 1.91 9.70
N HIS A 53 0.25 2.27 8.48
CA HIS A 53 -1.05 1.83 7.98
C HIS A 53 -1.08 0.29 7.86
N PRO A 54 -2.13 -0.40 8.37
CA PRO A 54 -2.23 -1.85 8.30
C PRO A 54 -2.17 -2.36 6.86
N ILE A 55 -1.43 -3.46 6.63
CA ILE A 55 -1.28 -4.12 5.34
C ILE A 55 -1.40 -5.64 5.49
N GLY A 56 -1.58 -6.36 4.37
CA GLY A 56 -1.60 -7.82 4.36
C GLY A 56 -2.93 -8.44 4.79
N PHE A 57 -3.97 -7.65 5.02
CA PHE A 57 -5.29 -8.13 5.41
C PHE A 57 -6.25 -8.21 4.21
N THR A 58 -7.30 -9.02 4.34
CA THR A 58 -8.37 -9.10 3.35
C THR A 58 -9.29 -7.88 3.49
N TYR A 59 -9.43 -7.13 2.41
CA TYR A 59 -10.36 -6.02 2.33
C TYR A 59 -11.52 -6.39 1.40
N ASN A 60 -12.68 -6.62 1.98
CA ASN A 60 -13.88 -7.08 1.28
C ASN A 60 -15.13 -6.38 1.84
N THR A 61 -16.27 -6.65 1.23
CA THR A 61 -17.58 -6.11 1.66
C THR A 61 -17.88 -6.41 3.13
N ALA A 62 -17.54 -7.60 3.62
CA ALA A 62 -17.79 -7.96 5.02
C ALA A 62 -16.99 -7.08 6.00
N LEU A 63 -15.72 -6.81 5.69
CA LEU A 63 -14.91 -5.88 6.49
C LEU A 63 -15.47 -4.47 6.42
N ALA A 64 -15.80 -3.98 5.23
CA ALA A 64 -16.36 -2.63 5.06
C ALA A 64 -17.67 -2.45 5.84
N THR A 65 -18.53 -3.44 5.81
CA THR A 65 -19.79 -3.44 6.57
C THR A 65 -19.55 -3.46 8.09
N ALA A 66 -18.62 -4.28 8.55
CA ALA A 66 -18.31 -4.39 9.98
C ALA A 66 -17.63 -3.13 10.55
N ASP A 67 -16.77 -2.49 9.76
CA ASP A 67 -16.09 -1.26 10.15
C ASP A 67 -17.03 -0.04 10.10
N GLY A 68 -17.87 0.05 9.09
CA GLY A 68 -18.85 1.14 8.88
C GLY A 68 -18.24 2.48 8.46
N SER A 69 -16.92 2.57 8.34
CA SER A 69 -16.17 3.77 7.92
C SER A 69 -15.32 3.53 6.68
N LEU A 70 -15.48 2.35 6.08
CA LEU A 70 -14.83 1.96 4.85
C LEU A 70 -15.85 1.87 3.70
N HIS A 71 -15.42 2.27 2.52
CA HIS A 71 -16.17 2.00 1.31
C HIS A 71 -16.16 0.51 0.96
N ASP A 72 -17.24 -0.01 0.39
CA ASP A 72 -17.24 -1.37 -0.16
C ASP A 72 -16.28 -1.44 -1.36
N PRO A 73 -15.21 -2.26 -1.30
CA PRO A 73 -14.21 -2.32 -2.35
C PRO A 73 -14.73 -2.89 -3.67
N ASN A 74 -15.85 -3.59 -3.66
CA ASN A 74 -16.46 -4.17 -4.87
C ASN A 74 -17.36 -3.19 -5.62
N THR A 75 -17.78 -2.10 -4.98
CA THR A 75 -18.71 -1.11 -5.59
C THR A 75 -18.09 0.27 -5.72
N LYS A 76 -17.26 0.70 -4.78
CA LYS A 76 -16.60 2.00 -4.84
C LYS A 76 -15.57 2.01 -5.96
N THR A 77 -15.75 2.95 -6.89
CA THR A 77 -14.76 3.20 -7.96
C THR A 77 -13.74 4.24 -7.54
N VAL A 78 -12.51 4.04 -7.99
CA VAL A 78 -11.40 4.97 -7.85
C VAL A 78 -10.68 5.11 -9.18
N THR A 79 -10.09 6.26 -9.41
CA THR A 79 -9.17 6.51 -10.53
C THR A 79 -7.76 6.58 -9.99
N ILE A 80 -6.89 5.73 -10.50
CA ILE A 80 -5.44 5.73 -10.19
C ILE A 80 -4.66 6.34 -11.34
N GLY A 81 -3.49 6.90 -11.05
CA GLY A 81 -2.64 7.53 -12.05
C GLY A 81 -2.95 9.01 -12.27
N SER A 82 -2.32 9.59 -13.27
CA SER A 82 -2.46 11.00 -13.65
C SER A 82 -2.27 11.23 -15.15
N GLY A 83 -2.78 12.34 -15.66
CA GLY A 83 -2.64 12.73 -17.06
C GLY A 83 -3.19 11.66 -18.02
N ALA A 84 -2.39 11.23 -18.98
CA ALA A 84 -2.75 10.21 -19.96
C ALA A 84 -2.65 8.77 -19.40
N GLN A 85 -2.02 8.58 -18.24
CA GLN A 85 -1.81 7.28 -17.61
C GLN A 85 -2.77 7.13 -16.42
N THR A 86 -4.04 6.95 -16.72
CA THR A 86 -5.08 6.74 -15.71
C THR A 86 -5.82 5.44 -15.93
N LYS A 87 -6.27 4.84 -14.83
CA LYS A 87 -7.15 3.68 -14.85
C LYS A 87 -8.26 3.87 -13.80
N THR A 88 -9.50 3.72 -14.22
CA THR A 88 -10.67 3.76 -13.35
C THR A 88 -11.27 2.38 -13.19
N GLY A 89 -11.61 2.01 -11.99
CA GLY A 89 -12.27 0.74 -11.66
C GLY A 89 -12.61 0.67 -10.18
N THR A 90 -13.18 -0.44 -9.74
CA THR A 90 -13.44 -0.63 -8.31
C THR A 90 -12.13 -0.68 -7.51
N ILE A 91 -12.18 -0.40 -6.20
CA ILE A 91 -11.04 -0.54 -5.30
C ILE A 91 -10.45 -1.96 -5.45
N ALA A 92 -11.33 -2.97 -5.48
CA ALA A 92 -10.91 -4.37 -5.63
C ALA A 92 -10.12 -4.62 -6.92
N ALA A 93 -10.51 -3.99 -8.03
CA ALA A 93 -9.90 -4.20 -9.34
C ALA A 93 -8.62 -3.35 -9.58
N THR A 94 -8.47 -2.23 -8.89
CA THR A 94 -7.40 -1.26 -9.17
C THR A 94 -6.34 -1.19 -8.06
N MET A 95 -6.73 -1.42 -6.82
CA MET A 95 -5.85 -1.23 -5.66
C MET A 95 -5.54 -2.52 -4.90
N LEU A 96 -6.42 -3.55 -4.94
CA LEU A 96 -6.20 -4.76 -4.16
C LEU A 96 -5.48 -5.86 -4.98
N TYR A 97 -4.73 -6.71 -4.27
CA TYR A 97 -4.05 -7.86 -4.83
C TYR A 97 -4.60 -9.15 -4.19
N SER A 98 -5.31 -9.95 -4.96
CA SER A 98 -6.04 -11.13 -4.45
C SER A 98 -6.96 -10.78 -3.26
N GLY A 99 -7.64 -9.65 -3.35
CA GLY A 99 -8.54 -9.13 -2.31
C GLY A 99 -7.84 -8.63 -1.05
N LYS A 100 -6.53 -8.38 -1.10
CA LYS A 100 -5.75 -7.89 0.04
C LYS A 100 -5.22 -6.49 -0.19
N LEU A 101 -5.16 -5.71 0.90
CA LEU A 101 -4.43 -4.46 0.93
C LEU A 101 -2.95 -4.74 1.20
N GLU A 102 -2.09 -4.32 0.30
CA GLU A 102 -0.65 -4.51 0.32
C GLU A 102 0.08 -3.17 0.11
N CYS A 103 1.39 -3.11 0.26
CA CYS A 103 2.15 -1.89 -0.06
C CYS A 103 1.86 -1.40 -1.49
N SER A 104 1.79 -2.34 -2.45
CA SER A 104 1.46 -2.07 -3.84
C SER A 104 0.00 -1.65 -4.08
N SER A 105 -0.87 -1.69 -3.09
CA SER A 105 -2.22 -1.12 -3.20
C SER A 105 -2.16 0.39 -3.34
N CYS A 106 -1.25 1.03 -2.62
CA CYS A 106 -1.04 2.48 -2.65
C CYS A 106 0.10 2.90 -3.57
N HIS A 107 1.16 2.08 -3.69
CA HIS A 107 2.37 2.41 -4.47
C HIS A 107 2.43 1.64 -5.78
N ASP A 108 2.80 2.34 -6.87
CA ASP A 108 3.10 1.72 -8.16
C ASP A 108 4.59 1.84 -8.46
N VAL A 109 5.34 0.79 -8.13
CA VAL A 109 6.81 0.74 -8.30
C VAL A 109 7.26 0.77 -9.77
N HIS A 110 6.35 0.53 -10.71
CA HIS A 110 6.63 0.64 -12.14
C HIS A 110 6.39 2.04 -12.70
N ASN A 111 5.88 2.95 -11.88
CA ASN A 111 5.58 4.34 -12.24
C ASN A 111 4.65 4.47 -13.47
N THR A 112 3.74 3.52 -13.65
CA THR A 112 2.78 3.52 -14.77
C THR A 112 1.53 4.32 -14.42
N PHE A 113 0.98 4.08 -13.23
CA PHE A 113 -0.26 4.68 -12.75
C PHE A 113 -0.04 5.48 -11.47
N THR A 114 0.91 6.41 -11.48
CA THR A 114 1.17 7.29 -10.33
C THR A 114 0.45 8.62 -10.47
N ALA A 115 0.02 9.18 -9.34
CA ALA A 115 -0.72 10.44 -9.29
C ALA A 115 0.18 11.68 -9.43
N GLY A 116 1.49 11.51 -9.66
CA GLY A 116 2.44 12.62 -9.75
C GLY A 116 2.84 13.23 -8.40
N SER A 117 2.32 12.72 -7.28
CA SER A 117 2.77 13.03 -5.92
C SER A 117 3.94 12.12 -5.53
N GLY A 118 4.69 12.49 -4.49
CA GLY A 118 5.84 11.71 -4.04
C GLY A 118 5.51 10.26 -3.68
N GLY A 119 6.54 9.41 -3.55
CA GLY A 119 6.38 8.03 -3.07
C GLY A 119 5.71 7.07 -4.06
N LEU A 120 5.64 7.40 -5.36
CA LEU A 120 5.00 6.56 -6.39
C LEU A 120 3.53 6.21 -6.05
N LEU A 121 2.81 7.13 -5.43
CA LEU A 121 1.41 6.91 -5.03
C LEU A 121 0.49 6.83 -6.24
N LYS A 122 -0.41 5.85 -6.24
CA LYS A 122 -1.44 5.65 -7.28
C LYS A 122 -2.54 6.71 -7.24
N VAL A 123 -2.84 7.22 -6.05
CA VAL A 123 -3.79 8.31 -5.80
C VAL A 123 -3.04 9.39 -5.04
N SER A 124 -3.32 10.66 -5.33
CA SER A 124 -2.66 11.77 -4.65
C SER A 124 -2.94 11.77 -3.14
N ASP A 125 -1.96 12.18 -2.36
CA ASP A 125 -2.08 12.47 -0.93
C ASP A 125 -2.69 13.85 -0.65
N THR A 126 -2.75 14.72 -1.66
CA THR A 126 -3.33 16.06 -1.55
C THR A 126 -4.80 15.97 -1.10
N GLY A 127 -5.13 16.70 -0.05
CA GLY A 127 -6.48 16.67 0.53
C GLY A 127 -6.91 15.30 1.04
N SER A 128 -5.95 14.44 1.38
CA SER A 128 -6.21 13.07 1.83
C SER A 128 -6.91 12.18 0.81
N ALA A 129 -6.78 12.47 -0.49
CA ALA A 129 -7.50 11.75 -1.55
C ALA A 129 -7.22 10.25 -1.52
N ILE A 130 -5.97 9.83 -1.27
CA ILE A 130 -5.63 8.41 -1.15
C ILE A 130 -6.33 7.73 0.05
N CYS A 131 -6.49 8.45 1.16
CA CYS A 131 -7.20 7.94 2.34
C CYS A 131 -8.69 7.78 2.02
N LEU A 132 -9.27 8.80 1.40
CA LEU A 132 -10.69 8.85 1.03
C LEU A 132 -11.04 7.90 -0.13
N ALA A 133 -10.07 7.34 -0.82
CA ALA A 133 -10.32 6.26 -1.77
C ALA A 133 -10.95 5.03 -1.09
N CYS A 134 -10.55 4.76 0.16
CA CYS A 134 -11.03 3.62 0.94
C CYS A 134 -11.90 4.04 2.13
N HIS A 135 -11.61 5.18 2.76
CA HIS A 135 -12.36 5.68 3.92
C HIS A 135 -13.47 6.66 3.51
N ASN A 136 -14.59 6.63 4.24
CA ASN A 136 -15.77 7.47 3.99
C ASN A 136 -16.02 8.52 5.08
N LYS A 137 -14.95 8.92 5.80
CA LYS A 137 -14.97 9.96 6.86
C LYS A 137 -14.25 11.21 6.43
#